data_956cb933681bc51a742fedd72acb5174
#
_entry.id   956cb933681bc51a742fedd72acb5174
#
_cell.length_a   1.000
_cell.length_b   1.000
_cell.length_c   1.000
_cell.angle_alpha   90.00
_cell.angle_beta   90.00
_cell.angle_gamma   90.00
#
_symmetry.space_group_name_H-M   'P 1'
#
loop_
_entity.id
_entity.type
_entity.pdbx_description
1 polymer ?
#
loop_
_entity_poly.entity_id
_entity_poly.type
_entity_poly.pdbx_seq_one_letter_code
_entity_poly.pdbx_strand_id
1 'polypeptide(L)'
;DPEMSRGLGDVYKRQMLWYTAAWKQGGDEFLNVVLAENFARFLHLNTPEISYDLGHENGVWYNFMTLAAGFIPWTIFFFFSLFGLKLSKPEQPIKEILKNTWKRIRSMEKVRLFSLVALIGILFFYSIPSSKRSVYLMPAYPFIALFLAQYALYITEYRTKVTRVFAAFLASVVSVVMIAILLTVFGIIDPVGIVGQYTQNASTLDMVRMVSKVLVHPSTLTICIIFINLLILGTVYYQMFKKINIKILYATIALTFSVNLLIDGVIMRGIREGDSCRVFAERILKEYPLNKKNVYVVNNLRIYRNLYGLNFYMGNIFHDFDKETPAKGYFLIGENEMEKVLSTYGDKYTFRTLTKSDQTFSELKQKIVLSEFELK
;
A
#
# COMPACT_ATOMS: atom_id res chain seq x y z
N ASP A 1 14.59 -25.02 27.66
CA ASP A 1 15.94 -25.14 27.12
C ASP A 1 16.73 -23.88 27.53
N PRO A 2 17.81 -23.99 28.36
CA PRO A 2 18.58 -22.85 28.86
C PRO A 2 19.22 -21.99 27.75
N GLU A 3 19.49 -22.56 26.58
CA GLU A 3 20.06 -21.83 25.44
C GLU A 3 19.05 -20.92 24.74
N MET A 4 17.77 -21.33 24.64
CA MET A 4 16.72 -20.48 24.14
C MET A 4 16.43 -19.29 25.07
N SER A 5 16.53 -19.51 26.39
CA SER A 5 16.35 -18.45 27.39
C SER A 5 17.46 -17.39 27.31
N ARG A 6 18.70 -17.79 27.01
CA ARG A 6 19.82 -16.85 26.82
C ARG A 6 19.68 -16.02 25.55
N GLY A 7 19.24 -16.63 24.43
CA GLY A 7 19.01 -15.93 23.18
C GLY A 7 17.90 -14.86 23.27
N LEU A 8 16.79 -15.15 23.95
CA LEU A 8 15.74 -14.18 24.23
C LEU A 8 16.22 -13.01 25.10
N GLY A 9 17.01 -13.29 26.15
CA GLY A 9 17.58 -12.24 26.98
C GLY A 9 18.47 -11.27 26.21
N ASP A 10 19.23 -11.75 25.24
CA ASP A 10 20.11 -10.90 24.40
C ASP A 10 19.31 -10.07 23.38
N VAL A 11 18.19 -10.58 22.87
CA VAL A 11 17.28 -9.78 22.01
C VAL A 11 16.65 -8.64 22.80
N TYR A 12 16.16 -8.89 24.01
CA TYR A 12 15.60 -7.84 24.87
C TYR A 12 16.64 -6.79 25.27
N LYS A 13 17.87 -7.20 25.59
CA LYS A 13 18.97 -6.26 25.89
C LYS A 13 19.28 -5.34 24.72
N ARG A 14 19.32 -5.88 23.48
CA ARG A 14 19.56 -5.06 22.27
C ARG A 14 18.43 -4.08 22.01
N GLN A 15 17.19 -4.48 22.22
CA GLN A 15 16.04 -3.59 22.08
C GLN A 15 16.09 -2.46 23.12
N MET A 16 16.39 -2.78 24.38
CA MET A 16 16.53 -1.77 25.44
C MET A 16 17.70 -0.81 25.21
N LEU A 17 18.79 -1.27 24.60
CA LEU A 17 19.91 -0.40 24.21
C LEU A 17 19.48 0.67 23.23
N TRP A 18 18.60 0.33 22.26
CA TRP A 18 18.08 1.30 21.32
C TRP A 18 17.23 2.38 22.01
N TYR A 19 16.30 1.98 22.88
CA TYR A 19 15.49 2.94 23.65
C TYR A 19 16.35 3.84 24.54
N THR A 20 17.39 3.28 25.18
CA THR A 20 18.30 4.06 26.04
C THR A 20 19.15 5.03 25.22
N ALA A 21 19.63 4.62 24.05
CA ALA A 21 20.40 5.48 23.16
C ALA A 21 19.53 6.60 22.59
N ALA A 22 18.32 6.28 22.17
CA ALA A 22 17.34 7.24 21.65
C ALA A 22 16.91 8.25 22.74
N TRP A 23 16.72 7.80 23.97
CA TRP A 23 16.46 8.68 25.12
C TRP A 23 17.63 9.62 25.42
N LYS A 24 18.86 9.11 25.44
CA LYS A 24 20.06 9.95 25.65
C LYS A 24 20.22 11.03 24.57
N GLN A 25 19.78 10.75 23.35
CA GLN A 25 19.88 11.69 22.23
C GLN A 25 18.70 12.66 22.16
N GLY A 26 17.47 12.20 22.44
CA GLY A 26 16.23 12.95 22.27
C GLY A 26 15.60 13.47 23.56
N GLY A 27 16.16 13.12 24.75
CA GLY A 27 15.64 13.54 26.07
C GLY A 27 14.33 12.88 26.46
N ASP A 28 13.75 13.37 27.57
CA ASP A 28 12.52 12.85 28.15
C ASP A 28 11.31 13.08 27.25
N GLU A 29 11.27 14.18 26.51
CA GLU A 29 10.20 14.47 25.56
C GLU A 29 10.10 13.42 24.46
N PHE A 30 11.22 13.01 23.90
CA PHE A 30 11.26 11.92 22.91
C PHE A 30 10.85 10.57 23.51
N LEU A 31 11.33 10.26 24.73
CA LEU A 31 10.94 9.01 25.41
C LEU A 31 9.45 8.95 25.68
N ASN A 32 8.85 10.06 26.12
CA ASN A 32 7.40 10.16 26.33
C ASN A 32 6.61 9.92 25.05
N VAL A 33 7.02 10.50 23.93
CA VAL A 33 6.40 10.25 22.62
C VAL A 33 6.51 8.76 22.24
N VAL A 34 7.66 8.14 22.40
CA VAL A 34 7.89 6.72 22.09
C VAL A 34 7.05 5.79 22.97
N LEU A 35 6.99 6.07 24.28
CA LEU A 35 6.16 5.29 25.21
C LEU A 35 4.67 5.46 24.90
N ALA A 36 4.26 6.67 24.58
CA ALA A 36 2.92 6.98 24.19
C ALA A 36 2.49 6.25 22.91
N GLU A 37 3.30 6.29 21.86
CA GLU A 37 3.04 5.61 20.60
C GLU A 37 3.00 4.08 20.73
N ASN A 38 3.85 3.49 21.54
CA ASN A 38 3.95 2.04 21.64
C ASN A 38 3.04 1.43 22.70
N PHE A 39 2.85 2.07 23.85
CA PHE A 39 2.10 1.51 24.98
C PHE A 39 0.74 2.17 25.19
N ALA A 40 0.68 3.50 25.26
CA ALA A 40 -0.57 4.19 25.52
C ALA A 40 -1.57 3.98 24.38
N ARG A 41 -1.10 4.01 23.13
CA ARG A 41 -1.88 3.71 21.94
C ARG A 41 -2.39 2.27 21.92
N PHE A 42 -1.58 1.30 22.33
CA PHE A 42 -1.97 -0.11 22.40
C PHE A 42 -3.00 -0.36 23.49
N LEU A 43 -2.83 0.27 24.65
CA LEU A 43 -3.67 0.09 25.84
C LEU A 43 -4.85 1.08 25.91
N HIS A 44 -5.07 1.92 24.89
CA HIS A 44 -6.08 2.98 24.86
C HIS A 44 -5.99 3.97 26.04
N LEU A 45 -4.77 4.26 26.50
CA LEU A 45 -4.54 5.23 27.55
C LEU A 45 -4.57 6.64 26.97
N ASN A 46 -5.55 7.44 27.37
CA ASN A 46 -5.60 8.86 27.02
C ASN A 46 -4.58 9.62 27.86
N THR A 47 -3.47 10.04 27.26
CA THR A 47 -2.51 10.92 27.89
C THR A 47 -2.61 12.32 27.28
N PRO A 48 -2.59 13.42 28.08
CA PRO A 48 -2.71 14.79 27.57
C PRO A 48 -1.64 15.18 26.54
N GLU A 49 -0.52 14.47 26.54
CA GLU A 49 0.63 14.71 25.66
C GLU A 49 0.46 14.12 24.26
N ILE A 50 -0.54 13.24 24.07
CA ILE A 50 -0.82 12.62 22.76
C ILE A 50 -2.09 13.22 22.20
N SER A 51 -2.04 14.45 21.79
CA SER A 51 -3.16 15.12 21.12
C SER A 51 -3.03 15.18 19.61
N TYR A 52 -2.34 14.24 18.97
CA TYR A 52 -2.45 14.21 17.53
C TYR A 52 -3.42 13.13 17.06
N ASP A 53 -4.28 13.57 16.17
CA ASP A 53 -5.26 12.75 15.47
C ASP A 53 -4.56 11.53 14.87
N LEU A 54 -4.72 10.40 15.51
CA LEU A 54 -4.07 9.14 15.13
C LEU A 54 -4.61 8.56 13.82
N GLY A 55 -5.52 9.26 13.16
CA GLY A 55 -5.92 9.18 11.75
C GLY A 55 -6.30 7.81 11.17
N HIS A 56 -6.36 6.75 11.97
CA HIS A 56 -6.62 5.38 11.50
C HIS A 56 -7.45 4.56 12.49
N GLU A 57 -8.40 5.20 13.17
CA GLU A 57 -9.34 4.49 14.01
C GLU A 57 -10.29 3.64 13.16
N ASN A 58 -10.20 2.34 13.34
CA ASN A 58 -10.99 1.38 12.59
C ASN A 58 -11.66 0.39 13.53
N GLY A 59 -12.92 0.05 13.23
CA GLY A 59 -13.72 -0.91 13.99
C GLY A 59 -13.12 -2.33 13.96
N VAL A 60 -13.67 -3.22 14.78
CA VAL A 60 -13.20 -4.62 14.93
C VAL A 60 -13.22 -5.39 13.60
N TRP A 61 -14.20 -5.11 12.73
CA TRP A 61 -14.36 -5.79 11.45
C TRP A 61 -13.31 -5.41 10.39
N TYR A 62 -12.59 -4.31 10.59
CA TYR A 62 -11.59 -3.81 9.65
C TYR A 62 -10.56 -4.88 9.23
N ASN A 63 -10.02 -5.62 10.21
CA ASN A 63 -9.01 -6.65 9.95
C ASN A 63 -9.56 -7.78 9.07
N PHE A 64 -10.80 -8.20 9.31
CA PHE A 64 -11.45 -9.25 8.51
C PHE A 64 -11.72 -8.79 7.08
N MET A 65 -12.23 -7.57 6.91
CA MET A 65 -12.46 -6.98 5.58
C MET A 65 -11.16 -6.78 4.83
N THR A 66 -10.12 -6.32 5.51
CA THR A 66 -8.79 -6.13 4.93
C THR A 66 -8.17 -7.45 4.47
N LEU A 67 -8.30 -8.52 5.27
CA LEU A 67 -7.84 -9.84 4.86
C LEU A 67 -8.64 -10.37 3.67
N ALA A 68 -9.97 -10.24 3.70
CA ALA A 68 -10.82 -10.66 2.60
C ALA A 68 -10.44 -9.93 1.30
N ALA A 69 -10.18 -8.63 1.35
CA ALA A 69 -9.72 -7.85 0.21
C ALA A 69 -8.31 -8.22 -0.24
N GLY A 70 -7.38 -8.41 0.71
CA GLY A 70 -5.98 -8.74 0.43
C GLY A 70 -5.77 -10.10 -0.20
N PHE A 71 -6.72 -11.01 -0.05
CA PHE A 71 -6.69 -12.34 -0.66
C PHE A 71 -7.50 -12.46 -1.97
N ILE A 72 -7.97 -11.37 -2.56
CA ILE A 72 -8.53 -11.41 -3.91
C ILE A 72 -7.42 -11.85 -4.90
N PRO A 73 -7.69 -12.79 -5.84
CA PRO A 73 -9.03 -13.35 -6.19
C PRO A 73 -9.44 -14.59 -5.40
N TRP A 74 -8.64 -15.09 -4.47
CA TRP A 74 -8.91 -16.34 -3.73
C TRP A 74 -10.10 -16.24 -2.79
N THR A 75 -10.39 -15.06 -2.27
CA THR A 75 -11.63 -14.79 -1.52
C THR A 75 -12.86 -15.02 -2.40
N ILE A 76 -12.81 -14.63 -3.67
CA ILE A 76 -13.88 -14.90 -4.65
C ILE A 76 -14.00 -16.40 -4.89
N PHE A 77 -12.88 -17.12 -5.00
CA PHE A 77 -12.88 -18.58 -5.12
C PHE A 77 -13.55 -19.26 -3.93
N PHE A 78 -13.29 -18.78 -2.71
CA PHE A 78 -13.97 -19.25 -1.52
C PHE A 78 -15.49 -19.04 -1.62
N PHE A 79 -15.96 -17.85 -1.99
CA PHE A 79 -17.39 -17.60 -2.18
C PHE A 79 -18.01 -18.49 -3.28
N PHE A 80 -17.31 -18.69 -4.39
CA PHE A 80 -17.79 -19.62 -5.44
C PHE A 80 -17.94 -21.04 -4.91
N SER A 81 -17.09 -21.46 -4.00
CA SER A 81 -17.17 -22.78 -3.38
C SER A 81 -18.39 -22.97 -2.47
N LEU A 82 -18.98 -21.87 -1.97
CA LEU A 82 -20.20 -21.94 -1.16
C LEU A 82 -21.46 -22.22 -1.99
N PHE A 83 -21.44 -21.88 -3.28
CA PHE A 83 -22.58 -22.17 -4.16
C PHE A 83 -22.76 -23.68 -4.34
N GLY A 84 -24.02 -24.13 -4.17
CA GLY A 84 -24.38 -25.55 -4.28
C GLY A 84 -23.89 -26.42 -3.13
N LEU A 85 -23.52 -25.84 -1.97
CA LEU A 85 -23.37 -26.57 -0.74
C LEU A 85 -24.77 -26.99 -0.24
N LYS A 86 -24.98 -28.29 -0.15
CA LYS A 86 -26.16 -28.83 0.55
C LYS A 86 -25.83 -28.86 2.06
N LEU A 87 -26.31 -27.85 2.79
CA LEU A 87 -26.22 -27.82 4.23
C LEU A 87 -27.25 -28.78 4.81
N SER A 88 -26.81 -29.97 5.24
CA SER A 88 -27.66 -30.86 6.05
C SER A 88 -27.69 -30.34 7.49
N LYS A 89 -28.83 -30.54 8.16
CA LYS A 89 -28.89 -30.25 9.60
C LYS A 89 -27.88 -31.15 10.32
N PRO A 90 -27.15 -30.62 11.28
CA PRO A 90 -26.20 -31.43 12.06
C PRO A 90 -26.98 -32.52 12.83
N GLU A 91 -26.61 -33.77 12.61
CA GLU A 91 -27.20 -34.91 13.32
C GLU A 91 -26.74 -35.02 14.79
N GLN A 92 -25.64 -34.35 15.11
CA GLN A 92 -25.02 -34.36 16.43
C GLN A 92 -25.31 -33.06 17.19
N PRO A 93 -25.47 -33.15 18.54
CA PRO A 93 -25.59 -31.95 19.37
C PRO A 93 -24.35 -31.06 19.30
N ILE A 94 -24.52 -29.75 19.40
CA ILE A 94 -23.45 -28.74 19.25
C ILE A 94 -22.25 -29.03 20.16
N LYS A 95 -22.50 -29.55 21.39
CA LYS A 95 -21.42 -29.92 22.33
C LYS A 95 -20.51 -31.03 21.79
N GLU A 96 -21.06 -32.01 21.10
CA GLU A 96 -20.27 -33.07 20.45
C GLU A 96 -19.51 -32.58 19.26
N ILE A 97 -20.10 -31.70 18.44
CA ILE A 97 -19.42 -31.07 17.33
C ILE A 97 -18.20 -30.27 17.83
N LEU A 98 -18.37 -29.44 18.85
CA LEU A 98 -17.27 -28.67 19.45
C LEU A 98 -16.18 -29.58 20.02
N LYS A 99 -16.56 -30.66 20.76
CA LYS A 99 -15.61 -31.63 21.31
C LYS A 99 -14.81 -32.33 20.20
N ASN A 100 -15.48 -32.76 19.14
CA ASN A 100 -14.86 -33.44 18.00
C ASN A 100 -13.96 -32.48 17.22
N THR A 101 -14.37 -31.22 17.03
CA THR A 101 -13.56 -30.18 16.42
C THR A 101 -12.29 -29.91 17.23
N TRP A 102 -12.42 -29.76 18.56
CA TRP A 102 -11.28 -29.58 19.44
C TRP A 102 -10.30 -30.75 19.40
N LYS A 103 -10.83 -32.00 19.41
CA LYS A 103 -10.01 -33.20 19.26
C LYS A 103 -9.26 -33.22 17.92
N ARG A 104 -9.93 -32.84 16.82
CA ARG A 104 -9.30 -32.70 15.48
C ARG A 104 -8.21 -31.64 15.46
N ILE A 105 -8.43 -30.49 16.10
CA ILE A 105 -7.41 -29.43 16.19
C ILE A 105 -6.18 -29.94 16.94
N ARG A 106 -6.38 -30.62 18.10
CA ARG A 106 -5.26 -31.15 18.89
C ARG A 106 -4.51 -32.30 18.20
N SER A 107 -5.15 -33.02 17.29
CA SER A 107 -4.55 -34.09 16.50
C SER A 107 -3.97 -33.63 15.16
N MET A 108 -3.98 -32.30 14.89
CA MET A 108 -3.35 -31.76 13.69
C MET A 108 -1.84 -32.00 13.70
N GLU A 109 -1.29 -32.11 12.50
CA GLU A 109 0.16 -32.06 12.30
C GLU A 109 0.75 -30.78 12.90
N LYS A 110 1.95 -30.86 13.48
CA LYS A 110 2.59 -29.78 14.24
C LYS A 110 2.68 -28.46 13.45
N VAL A 111 3.02 -28.51 12.16
CA VAL A 111 3.11 -27.32 11.29
C VAL A 111 1.76 -26.66 11.10
N ARG A 112 0.70 -27.46 10.87
CA ARG A 112 -0.67 -26.96 10.71
C ARG A 112 -1.20 -26.35 12.00
N LEU A 113 -0.96 -27.02 13.14
CA LEU A 113 -1.36 -26.52 14.45
C LEU A 113 -0.65 -25.21 14.78
N PHE A 114 0.67 -25.15 14.57
CA PHE A 114 1.44 -23.93 14.74
C PHE A 114 0.88 -22.78 13.87
N SER A 115 0.63 -23.05 12.59
CA SER A 115 0.08 -22.07 11.66
C SER A 115 -1.28 -21.55 12.07
N LEU A 116 -2.15 -22.43 12.61
CA LEU A 116 -3.47 -22.03 13.11
C LEU A 116 -3.35 -21.14 14.35
N VAL A 117 -2.52 -21.54 15.31
CA VAL A 117 -2.29 -20.78 16.55
C VAL A 117 -1.65 -19.43 16.26
N ALA A 118 -0.64 -19.39 15.37
CA ALA A 118 0.01 -18.16 14.94
C ALA A 118 -0.99 -17.22 14.25
N LEU A 119 -1.80 -17.74 13.33
CA LEU A 119 -2.83 -16.96 12.64
C LEU A 119 -3.82 -16.32 13.63
N ILE A 120 -4.37 -17.13 14.54
CA ILE A 120 -5.34 -16.67 15.55
C ILE A 120 -4.67 -15.65 16.48
N GLY A 121 -3.45 -15.92 16.94
CA GLY A 121 -2.68 -15.01 17.79
C GLY A 121 -2.40 -13.66 17.15
N ILE A 122 -1.98 -13.65 15.89
CA ILE A 122 -1.74 -12.42 15.13
C ILE A 122 -3.04 -11.61 14.94
N LEU A 123 -4.12 -12.28 14.54
CA LEU A 123 -5.41 -11.62 14.36
C LEU A 123 -5.95 -11.05 15.66
N PHE A 124 -5.86 -11.81 16.75
CA PHE A 124 -6.27 -11.37 18.07
C PHE A 124 -5.45 -10.14 18.51
N PHE A 125 -4.12 -10.24 18.46
CA PHE A 125 -3.22 -9.17 18.88
C PHE A 125 -3.49 -7.87 18.13
N TYR A 126 -3.57 -7.90 16.80
CA TYR A 126 -3.81 -6.70 16.00
C TYR A 126 -5.28 -6.24 15.96
N SER A 127 -6.20 -6.99 16.58
CA SER A 127 -7.59 -6.54 16.75
C SER A 127 -7.81 -5.73 18.02
N ILE A 128 -6.89 -5.81 19.00
CA ILE A 128 -6.99 -5.07 20.27
C ILE A 128 -6.85 -3.55 20.05
N PRO A 129 -5.81 -3.02 19.36
CA PRO A 129 -5.64 -1.58 19.21
C PRO A 129 -6.77 -0.94 18.38
N SER A 130 -7.15 0.31 18.70
CA SER A 130 -8.10 1.09 17.90
C SER A 130 -7.50 1.47 16.54
N SER A 131 -6.23 1.82 16.52
CA SER A 131 -5.51 2.17 15.30
C SER A 131 -5.07 0.92 14.53
N LYS A 132 -5.75 0.64 13.43
CA LYS A 132 -5.53 -0.53 12.58
C LYS A 132 -5.07 -0.12 11.19
N ARG A 133 -4.04 -0.78 10.68
CA ARG A 133 -3.58 -0.65 9.29
C ARG A 133 -3.46 -2.02 8.64
N SER A 134 -3.74 -2.09 7.34
CA SER A 134 -3.66 -3.33 6.55
C SER A 134 -2.29 -4.00 6.62
N VAL A 135 -1.21 -3.20 6.64
CA VAL A 135 0.17 -3.69 6.69
C VAL A 135 0.51 -4.50 7.95
N TYR A 136 -0.21 -4.28 9.05
CA TYR A 136 0.02 -5.03 10.30
C TYR A 136 -0.41 -6.50 10.19
N LEU A 137 -1.24 -6.83 9.21
CA LEU A 137 -1.70 -8.20 8.97
C LEU A 137 -0.79 -9.01 8.05
N MET A 138 0.26 -8.40 7.48
CA MET A 138 1.21 -9.11 6.60
C MET A 138 1.79 -10.38 7.22
N PRO A 139 2.15 -10.43 8.53
CA PRO A 139 2.65 -11.66 9.14
C PRO A 139 1.63 -12.82 9.17
N ALA A 140 0.32 -12.55 9.03
CA ALA A 140 -0.72 -13.58 8.97
C ALA A 140 -0.82 -14.24 7.58
N TYR A 141 -0.37 -13.57 6.53
CA TYR A 141 -0.55 -14.02 5.14
C TYR A 141 0.03 -15.39 4.83
N PRO A 142 1.26 -15.76 5.25
CA PRO A 142 1.81 -17.09 5.01
C PRO A 142 0.96 -18.20 5.61
N PHE A 143 0.42 -17.98 6.81
CA PHE A 143 -0.42 -18.96 7.50
C PHE A 143 -1.78 -19.12 6.82
N ILE A 144 -2.39 -18.03 6.36
CA ILE A 144 -3.64 -18.08 5.58
C ILE A 144 -3.38 -18.79 4.25
N ALA A 145 -2.28 -18.48 3.57
CA ALA A 145 -1.92 -19.09 2.28
C ALA A 145 -1.77 -20.61 2.40
N LEU A 146 -1.21 -21.13 3.50
CA LEU A 146 -1.11 -22.56 3.75
C LEU A 146 -2.48 -23.24 3.78
N PHE A 147 -3.43 -22.68 4.55
CA PHE A 147 -4.79 -23.24 4.63
C PHE A 147 -5.56 -23.06 3.32
N LEU A 148 -5.39 -21.94 2.67
CA LEU A 148 -6.03 -21.65 1.40
C LEU A 148 -5.53 -22.59 0.28
N ALA A 149 -4.24 -22.90 0.24
CA ALA A 149 -3.69 -23.86 -0.71
C ALA A 149 -4.28 -25.27 -0.53
N GLN A 150 -4.38 -25.74 0.72
CA GLN A 150 -5.00 -27.02 1.05
C GLN A 150 -6.47 -27.05 0.69
N TYR A 151 -7.17 -25.94 0.97
CA TYR A 151 -8.57 -25.78 0.60
C TYR A 151 -8.76 -25.79 -0.93
N ALA A 152 -7.93 -25.07 -1.67
CA ALA A 152 -8.00 -25.01 -3.13
C ALA A 152 -7.76 -26.40 -3.77
N LEU A 153 -6.79 -27.17 -3.25
CA LEU A 153 -6.56 -28.54 -3.68
C LEU A 153 -7.78 -29.43 -3.43
N TYR A 154 -8.34 -29.37 -2.21
CA TYR A 154 -9.54 -30.11 -1.86
C TYR A 154 -10.73 -29.79 -2.77
N ILE A 155 -11.02 -28.50 -3.00
CA ILE A 155 -12.10 -28.09 -3.91
C ILE A 155 -11.83 -28.56 -5.35
N THR A 156 -10.57 -28.51 -5.79
CA THR A 156 -10.21 -28.95 -7.15
C THR A 156 -10.39 -30.44 -7.33
N GLU A 157 -10.18 -31.25 -6.30
CA GLU A 157 -10.35 -32.70 -6.34
C GLU A 157 -11.84 -33.09 -6.23
N TYR A 158 -12.56 -32.57 -5.24
CA TYR A 158 -13.92 -33.03 -4.91
C TYR A 158 -15.04 -32.20 -5.55
N ARG A 159 -14.75 -30.94 -5.97
CA ARG A 159 -15.72 -30.00 -6.55
C ARG A 159 -15.21 -29.34 -7.84
N THR A 160 -14.77 -30.13 -8.76
CA THR A 160 -14.11 -29.72 -10.02
C THR A 160 -14.81 -28.61 -10.79
N LYS A 161 -16.16 -28.56 -10.76
CA LYS A 161 -16.95 -27.49 -11.41
C LYS A 161 -16.63 -26.12 -10.84
N VAL A 162 -16.40 -26.00 -9.53
CA VAL A 162 -16.08 -24.73 -8.87
C VAL A 162 -14.77 -24.17 -9.40
N THR A 163 -13.72 -25.00 -9.45
CA THR A 163 -12.41 -24.60 -9.97
C THR A 163 -12.49 -24.16 -11.43
N ARG A 164 -13.25 -24.86 -12.26
CA ARG A 164 -13.42 -24.49 -13.68
C ARG A 164 -14.18 -23.18 -13.85
N VAL A 165 -15.28 -22.99 -13.12
CA VAL A 165 -16.09 -21.75 -13.18
C VAL A 165 -15.28 -20.56 -12.68
N PHE A 166 -14.54 -20.73 -11.59
CA PHE A 166 -13.65 -19.69 -11.09
C PHE A 166 -12.53 -19.33 -12.07
N ALA A 167 -11.87 -20.34 -12.64
CA ALA A 167 -10.82 -20.13 -13.64
C ALA A 167 -11.38 -19.42 -14.88
N ALA A 168 -12.58 -19.82 -15.36
CA ALA A 168 -13.26 -19.14 -16.48
C ALA A 168 -13.57 -17.68 -16.16
N PHE A 169 -14.13 -17.43 -14.98
CA PHE A 169 -14.44 -16.08 -14.52
C PHE A 169 -13.16 -15.20 -14.49
N LEU A 170 -12.11 -15.67 -13.82
CA LEU A 170 -10.86 -14.91 -13.70
C LEU A 170 -10.22 -14.69 -15.08
N ALA A 171 -10.13 -15.73 -15.92
CA ALA A 171 -9.59 -15.61 -17.26
C ALA A 171 -10.40 -14.62 -18.12
N SER A 172 -11.72 -14.60 -18.01
CA SER A 172 -12.57 -13.63 -18.72
C SER A 172 -12.32 -12.19 -18.26
N VAL A 173 -12.22 -11.95 -16.95
CA VAL A 173 -11.90 -10.63 -16.41
C VAL A 173 -10.52 -10.17 -16.90
N VAL A 174 -9.50 -11.03 -16.79
CA VAL A 174 -8.14 -10.72 -17.26
C VAL A 174 -8.13 -10.50 -18.78
N SER A 175 -8.90 -11.25 -19.57
CA SER A 175 -9.01 -11.02 -21.02
C SER A 175 -9.52 -9.63 -21.36
N VAL A 176 -10.57 -9.17 -20.67
CA VAL A 176 -11.09 -7.80 -20.87
C VAL A 176 -10.03 -6.76 -20.53
N VAL A 177 -9.34 -6.91 -19.42
CA VAL A 177 -8.24 -6.00 -19.03
C VAL A 177 -7.11 -6.02 -20.05
N MET A 178 -6.68 -7.20 -20.51
CA MET A 178 -5.62 -7.32 -21.52
C MET A 178 -6.01 -6.72 -22.86
N ILE A 179 -7.28 -6.88 -23.29
CA ILE A 179 -7.78 -6.23 -24.50
C ILE A 179 -7.71 -4.71 -24.36
N ALA A 180 -8.17 -4.15 -23.23
CA ALA A 180 -8.10 -2.72 -22.97
C ALA A 180 -6.66 -2.20 -23.00
N ILE A 181 -5.71 -2.93 -22.38
CA ILE A 181 -4.28 -2.61 -22.41
C ILE A 181 -3.75 -2.62 -23.85
N LEU A 182 -4.04 -3.65 -24.63
CA LEU A 182 -3.57 -3.74 -26.01
C LEU A 182 -4.16 -2.62 -26.88
N LEU A 183 -5.45 -2.31 -26.74
CA LEU A 183 -6.08 -1.22 -27.46
C LEU A 183 -5.44 0.14 -27.11
N THR A 184 -5.00 0.33 -25.86
CA THR A 184 -4.24 1.52 -25.43
C THR A 184 -2.84 1.53 -26.04
N VAL A 185 -2.12 0.41 -26.00
CA VAL A 185 -0.76 0.27 -26.57
C VAL A 185 -0.76 0.58 -28.07
N PHE A 186 -1.79 0.13 -28.81
CA PHE A 186 -1.94 0.40 -30.23
C PHE A 186 -2.55 1.77 -30.54
N GLY A 187 -2.86 2.59 -29.53
CA GLY A 187 -3.41 3.94 -29.71
C GLY A 187 -4.85 3.95 -30.23
N ILE A 188 -5.58 2.83 -30.13
CA ILE A 188 -6.97 2.71 -30.60
C ILE A 188 -7.95 3.40 -29.64
N ILE A 189 -7.66 3.36 -28.33
CA ILE A 189 -8.43 4.03 -27.30
C ILE A 189 -7.58 5.04 -26.55
N ASP A 190 -8.22 6.14 -26.13
CA ASP A 190 -7.63 7.12 -25.20
C ASP A 190 -8.28 6.95 -23.80
N PRO A 191 -7.59 6.29 -22.84
CA PRO A 191 -8.13 6.11 -21.50
C PRO A 191 -8.42 7.43 -20.77
N VAL A 192 -7.62 8.48 -21.05
CA VAL A 192 -7.79 9.79 -20.40
C VAL A 192 -9.08 10.46 -20.87
N GLY A 193 -9.35 10.44 -22.17
CA GLY A 193 -10.58 10.96 -22.75
C GLY A 193 -11.82 10.20 -22.25
N ILE A 194 -11.73 8.86 -22.15
CA ILE A 194 -12.84 8.04 -21.66
C ILE A 194 -13.11 8.35 -20.19
N VAL A 195 -12.11 8.30 -19.29
CA VAL A 195 -12.29 8.53 -17.85
C VAL A 195 -12.72 9.98 -17.59
N GLY A 196 -12.24 10.95 -18.37
CA GLY A 196 -12.60 12.36 -18.27
C GLY A 196 -14.09 12.65 -18.50
N GLN A 197 -14.81 11.77 -19.18
CA GLN A 197 -16.28 11.88 -19.32
C GLN A 197 -17.03 11.53 -18.04
N TYR A 198 -16.44 10.72 -17.14
CA TYR A 198 -17.08 10.23 -15.92
C TYR A 198 -16.59 10.95 -14.66
N THR A 199 -15.42 11.59 -14.67
CA THR A 199 -14.86 12.30 -13.52
C THR A 199 -14.04 13.52 -13.91
N GLN A 200 -14.19 14.59 -13.12
CA GLN A 200 -13.38 15.81 -13.22
C GLN A 200 -12.29 15.86 -12.13
N ASN A 201 -12.11 14.78 -11.36
CA ASN A 201 -11.09 14.73 -10.32
C ASN A 201 -9.69 14.73 -10.94
N ALA A 202 -8.96 15.84 -10.77
CA ALA A 202 -7.62 16.04 -11.33
C ALA A 202 -6.64 14.91 -10.95
N SER A 203 -6.64 14.46 -9.70
CA SER A 203 -5.77 13.38 -9.23
C SER A 203 -6.05 12.05 -9.95
N THR A 204 -7.34 11.72 -10.19
CA THR A 204 -7.72 10.50 -10.92
C THR A 204 -7.28 10.58 -12.38
N LEU A 205 -7.52 11.74 -13.04
CA LEU A 205 -7.11 11.95 -14.42
C LEU A 205 -5.58 11.93 -14.59
N ASP A 206 -4.85 12.48 -13.63
CA ASP A 206 -3.38 12.44 -13.65
C ASP A 206 -2.87 11.00 -13.50
N MET A 207 -3.44 10.18 -12.60
CA MET A 207 -3.09 8.76 -12.50
C MET A 207 -3.33 8.01 -13.81
N VAL A 208 -4.48 8.22 -14.44
CA VAL A 208 -4.80 7.60 -15.75
C VAL A 208 -3.82 8.05 -16.83
N ARG A 209 -3.49 9.35 -16.86
CA ARG A 209 -2.50 9.91 -17.80
C ARG A 209 -1.12 9.29 -17.63
N MET A 210 -0.66 9.11 -16.38
CA MET A 210 0.62 8.48 -16.05
C MET A 210 0.70 7.03 -16.54
N VAL A 211 -0.34 6.23 -16.26
CA VAL A 211 -0.43 4.84 -16.73
C VAL A 211 -0.51 4.78 -18.26
N SER A 212 -1.33 5.61 -18.87
CA SER A 212 -1.46 5.69 -20.33
C SER A 212 -0.12 6.01 -21.01
N LYS A 213 0.66 6.91 -20.45
CA LYS A 213 2.00 7.26 -20.99
C LYS A 213 2.94 6.04 -21.03
N VAL A 214 2.93 5.20 -19.98
CA VAL A 214 3.73 3.97 -19.94
C VAL A 214 3.25 2.94 -20.96
N LEU A 215 1.94 2.89 -21.24
CA LEU A 215 1.35 1.95 -22.20
C LEU A 215 1.55 2.42 -23.65
N VAL A 216 1.44 3.70 -23.94
CA VAL A 216 1.63 4.27 -25.30
C VAL A 216 3.12 4.23 -25.71
N HIS A 217 4.04 4.37 -24.75
CA HIS A 217 5.47 4.26 -24.98
C HIS A 217 6.08 3.13 -24.13
N PRO A 218 5.75 1.86 -24.45
CA PRO A 218 6.12 0.74 -23.61
C PRO A 218 7.62 0.46 -23.62
N SER A 219 8.21 0.34 -22.44
CA SER A 219 9.58 -0.16 -22.29
C SER A 219 9.65 -1.66 -22.65
N THR A 220 10.84 -2.16 -22.92
CA THR A 220 11.07 -3.61 -23.15
C THR A 220 10.50 -4.46 -22.01
N LEU A 221 10.68 -4.02 -20.77
CA LEU A 221 10.11 -4.71 -19.59
C LEU A 221 8.57 -4.74 -19.65
N THR A 222 7.93 -3.63 -19.98
CA THR A 222 6.46 -3.55 -20.14
C THR A 222 5.96 -4.54 -21.18
N ILE A 223 6.63 -4.60 -22.32
CA ILE A 223 6.29 -5.56 -23.41
C ILE A 223 6.44 -7.01 -22.93
N CYS A 224 7.55 -7.34 -22.24
CA CYS A 224 7.76 -8.67 -21.68
C CYS A 224 6.67 -9.07 -20.69
N ILE A 225 6.27 -8.17 -19.79
CA ILE A 225 5.21 -8.44 -18.80
C ILE A 225 3.87 -8.69 -19.51
N ILE A 226 3.49 -7.86 -20.48
CA ILE A 226 2.27 -8.04 -21.28
C ILE A 226 2.29 -9.39 -21.99
N PHE A 227 3.40 -9.74 -22.63
CA PHE A 227 3.57 -11.02 -23.33
C PHE A 227 3.45 -12.23 -22.38
N ILE A 228 4.09 -12.18 -21.21
CA ILE A 228 3.97 -13.23 -20.18
C ILE A 228 2.51 -13.39 -19.74
N ASN A 229 1.78 -12.30 -19.52
CA ASN A 229 0.37 -12.37 -19.14
C ASN A 229 -0.49 -13.02 -20.24
N LEU A 230 -0.28 -12.68 -21.50
CA LEU A 230 -0.98 -13.30 -22.64
C LEU A 230 -0.68 -14.81 -22.76
N LEU A 231 0.59 -15.20 -22.57
CA LEU A 231 1.02 -16.59 -22.60
C LEU A 231 0.35 -17.43 -21.50
N ILE A 232 0.34 -16.90 -20.26
CA ILE A 232 -0.27 -17.58 -19.11
C ILE A 232 -1.80 -17.64 -19.29
N LEU A 233 -2.43 -16.56 -19.75
CA LEU A 233 -3.86 -16.52 -20.06
C LEU A 233 -4.22 -17.59 -21.11
N GLY A 234 -3.45 -17.71 -22.20
CA GLY A 234 -3.59 -18.77 -23.20
C GLY A 234 -3.43 -20.17 -22.60
N THR A 235 -2.50 -20.33 -21.64
CA THR A 235 -2.32 -21.59 -20.92
C THR A 235 -3.56 -21.95 -20.09
N VAL A 236 -4.21 -21.00 -19.42
CA VAL A 236 -5.47 -21.26 -18.69
C VAL A 236 -6.56 -21.77 -19.62
N TYR A 237 -6.80 -21.10 -20.74
CA TYR A 237 -7.78 -21.55 -21.72
C TYR A 237 -7.46 -22.92 -22.31
N TYR A 238 -6.17 -23.19 -22.60
CA TYR A 238 -5.73 -24.50 -23.08
C TYR A 238 -6.00 -25.63 -22.07
N GLN A 239 -5.68 -25.39 -20.77
CA GLN A 239 -5.93 -26.39 -19.73
C GLN A 239 -7.43 -26.60 -19.48
N MET A 240 -8.23 -25.55 -19.59
CA MET A 240 -9.70 -25.63 -19.52
C MET A 240 -10.25 -26.50 -20.67
N PHE A 241 -9.75 -26.34 -21.87
CA PHE A 241 -10.11 -27.17 -23.01
C PHE A 241 -9.75 -28.64 -22.79
N LYS A 242 -8.55 -28.92 -22.25
CA LYS A 242 -8.10 -30.27 -21.89
C LYS A 242 -8.82 -30.87 -20.67
N LYS A 243 -9.55 -30.06 -19.89
CA LYS A 243 -10.32 -30.46 -18.70
C LYS A 243 -9.47 -31.10 -17.57
N ILE A 244 -8.18 -30.78 -17.46
CA ILE A 244 -7.28 -31.30 -16.43
C ILE A 244 -7.32 -30.37 -15.22
N ASN A 245 -8.17 -30.67 -14.23
CA ASN A 245 -8.53 -29.77 -13.13
C ASN A 245 -7.32 -29.26 -12.33
N ILE A 246 -6.36 -30.11 -11.99
CA ILE A 246 -5.18 -29.70 -11.23
C ILE A 246 -4.29 -28.72 -12.04
N LYS A 247 -4.17 -28.94 -13.35
CA LYS A 247 -3.44 -28.02 -14.22
C LYS A 247 -4.18 -26.69 -14.41
N ILE A 248 -5.53 -26.72 -14.40
CA ILE A 248 -6.35 -25.50 -14.38
C ILE A 248 -6.04 -24.70 -13.12
N LEU A 249 -6.02 -25.32 -11.94
CA LEU A 249 -5.67 -24.64 -10.68
C LEU A 249 -4.28 -23.99 -10.77
N TYR A 250 -3.26 -24.73 -11.17
CA TYR A 250 -1.90 -24.20 -11.27
C TYR A 250 -1.78 -23.07 -12.31
N ALA A 251 -2.43 -23.20 -13.46
CA ALA A 251 -2.48 -22.13 -14.45
C ALA A 251 -3.20 -20.88 -13.92
N THR A 252 -4.26 -21.06 -13.12
CA THR A 252 -4.98 -19.96 -12.47
C THR A 252 -4.11 -19.26 -11.39
N ILE A 253 -3.32 -20.03 -10.64
CA ILE A 253 -2.33 -19.47 -9.69
C ILE A 253 -1.29 -18.66 -10.46
N ALA A 254 -0.74 -19.21 -11.53
CA ALA A 254 0.22 -18.50 -12.38
C ALA A 254 -0.37 -17.23 -12.99
N LEU A 255 -1.65 -17.26 -13.44
CA LEU A 255 -2.38 -16.09 -13.94
C LEU A 255 -2.50 -15.01 -12.86
N THR A 256 -2.88 -15.38 -11.63
CA THR A 256 -2.95 -14.44 -10.51
C THR A 256 -1.59 -13.77 -10.26
N PHE A 257 -0.51 -14.55 -10.27
CA PHE A 257 0.83 -14.01 -10.08
C PHE A 257 1.22 -13.07 -11.23
N SER A 258 0.93 -13.44 -12.49
CA SER A 258 1.26 -12.59 -13.65
C SER A 258 0.48 -11.29 -13.67
N VAL A 259 -0.78 -11.29 -13.19
CA VAL A 259 -1.57 -10.06 -13.01
C VAL A 259 -0.96 -9.14 -11.95
N ASN A 260 -0.46 -9.70 -10.84
CA ASN A 260 0.28 -8.90 -9.86
C ASN A 260 1.56 -8.30 -10.47
N LEU A 261 2.30 -9.04 -11.29
CA LEU A 261 3.44 -8.49 -12.04
C LEU A 261 3.02 -7.36 -12.99
N LEU A 262 1.86 -7.47 -13.63
CA LEU A 262 1.31 -6.41 -14.48
C LEU A 262 0.96 -5.16 -13.67
N ILE A 263 0.30 -5.34 -12.53
CA ILE A 263 -0.04 -4.23 -11.63
C ILE A 263 1.24 -3.53 -11.14
N ASP A 264 2.19 -4.26 -10.57
CA ASP A 264 3.38 -3.65 -9.99
C ASP A 264 4.38 -3.16 -11.03
N GLY A 265 4.60 -3.93 -12.10
CA GLY A 265 5.63 -3.64 -13.10
C GLY A 265 5.20 -2.63 -14.17
N VAL A 266 3.90 -2.45 -14.38
CA VAL A 266 3.38 -1.52 -15.40
C VAL A 266 2.56 -0.42 -14.77
N ILE A 267 1.48 -0.75 -14.06
CA ILE A 267 0.52 0.24 -13.54
C ILE A 267 1.15 1.05 -12.41
N MET A 268 1.62 0.39 -11.36
CA MET A 268 2.22 1.05 -10.20
C MET A 268 3.53 1.74 -10.54
N ARG A 269 4.30 1.20 -11.49
CA ARG A 269 5.48 1.88 -12.01
C ARG A 269 5.12 3.21 -12.64
N GLY A 270 4.12 3.24 -13.53
CA GLY A 270 3.64 4.48 -14.16
C GLY A 270 3.20 5.51 -13.12
N ILE A 271 2.41 5.10 -12.13
CA ILE A 271 1.94 5.97 -11.05
C ILE A 271 3.12 6.50 -10.23
N ARG A 272 4.06 5.66 -9.80
CA ARG A 272 5.23 6.07 -8.99
C ARG A 272 6.16 7.02 -9.74
N GLU A 273 6.44 6.75 -11.01
CA GLU A 273 7.28 7.62 -11.84
C GLU A 273 6.60 8.97 -12.05
N GLY A 274 5.28 8.98 -12.27
CA GLY A 274 4.52 10.19 -12.44
C GLY A 274 4.34 10.99 -11.16
N ASP A 275 4.17 10.32 -10.01
CA ASP A 275 3.98 10.95 -8.70
C ASP A 275 5.31 11.37 -8.03
N SER A 276 6.44 11.02 -8.62
CA SER A 276 7.76 11.31 -8.07
C SER A 276 8.13 12.78 -8.20
N CYS A 277 8.50 13.41 -7.10
CA CYS A 277 9.08 14.75 -7.08
C CYS A 277 10.46 14.84 -7.78
N ARG A 278 11.05 13.73 -8.19
CA ARG A 278 12.42 13.64 -8.73
C ARG A 278 12.60 14.51 -9.97
N VAL A 279 11.71 14.36 -10.96
CA VAL A 279 11.81 15.09 -12.22
C VAL A 279 11.75 16.60 -12.00
N PHE A 280 10.84 17.05 -11.12
CA PHE A 280 10.74 18.45 -10.74
C PHE A 280 11.99 18.93 -9.99
N ALA A 281 12.49 18.15 -9.02
CA ALA A 281 13.71 18.47 -8.27
C ALA A 281 14.93 18.63 -9.21
N GLU A 282 15.16 17.66 -10.10
CA GLU A 282 16.27 17.69 -11.06
C GLU A 282 16.17 18.88 -12.02
N ARG A 283 14.95 19.23 -12.46
CA ARG A 283 14.70 20.39 -13.32
C ARG A 283 15.07 21.70 -12.62
N ILE A 284 14.51 21.95 -11.43
CA ILE A 284 14.75 23.22 -10.72
C ILE A 284 16.20 23.37 -10.24
N LEU A 285 16.86 22.26 -9.86
CA LEU A 285 18.30 22.28 -9.53
C LEU A 285 19.19 22.62 -10.73
N LYS A 286 18.74 22.29 -11.96
CA LYS A 286 19.48 22.60 -13.19
C LYS A 286 19.20 24.01 -13.66
N GLU A 287 17.98 24.51 -13.53
CA GLU A 287 17.52 25.80 -14.06
C GLU A 287 17.82 26.97 -13.13
N TYR A 288 17.88 26.74 -11.83
CA TYR A 288 18.06 27.78 -10.82
C TYR A 288 19.27 27.49 -9.93
N PRO A 289 19.97 28.52 -9.40
CA PRO A 289 21.19 28.37 -8.58
C PRO A 289 20.84 27.99 -7.13
N LEU A 290 20.07 26.90 -6.96
CA LEU A 290 19.62 26.38 -5.67
C LEU A 290 20.78 25.68 -4.96
N ASN A 291 20.96 25.98 -3.67
CA ASN A 291 22.01 25.39 -2.85
C ASN A 291 21.61 25.35 -1.36
N LYS A 292 22.48 24.76 -0.51
CA LYS A 292 22.25 24.63 0.94
C LYS A 292 22.07 25.94 1.72
N LYS A 293 22.19 27.11 1.11
CA LYS A 293 22.14 28.40 1.80
C LYS A 293 20.99 29.27 1.37
N ASN A 294 20.18 28.87 0.39
CA ASN A 294 19.20 29.74 -0.23
C ASN A 294 17.83 29.15 -0.52
N VAL A 295 17.56 27.91 -0.05
CA VAL A 295 16.26 27.25 -0.26
C VAL A 295 15.50 27.09 1.05
N TYR A 296 14.31 27.67 1.11
CA TYR A 296 13.51 27.78 2.31
C TYR A 296 12.15 27.15 2.15
N VAL A 297 11.63 26.58 3.25
CA VAL A 297 10.28 26.04 3.38
C VAL A 297 9.70 26.44 4.74
N VAL A 298 8.40 26.49 4.86
CA VAL A 298 7.75 26.63 6.17
C VAL A 298 7.55 25.26 6.76
N ASN A 299 8.10 25.03 7.94
CA ASN A 299 8.05 23.74 8.63
C ASN A 299 6.91 23.66 9.67
N ASN A 300 5.79 24.31 9.42
CA ASN A 300 4.63 24.28 10.30
C ASN A 300 3.61 23.24 9.84
N LEU A 301 3.71 22.01 10.38
CA LEU A 301 2.86 20.86 10.05
C LEU A 301 1.34 21.10 10.22
N ARG A 302 0.94 22.09 11.01
CA ARG A 302 -0.49 22.40 11.21
C ARG A 302 -1.07 23.25 10.07
N ILE A 303 -0.23 24.02 9.39
CA ILE A 303 -0.63 24.98 8.37
C ILE A 303 -0.20 24.56 6.98
N TYR A 304 1.00 23.98 6.86
CA TYR A 304 1.62 23.64 5.57
C TYR A 304 1.98 22.16 5.51
N ARG A 305 1.93 21.60 4.31
CA ARG A 305 2.31 20.21 4.09
C ARG A 305 3.81 20.09 3.86
N ASN A 306 4.40 19.02 4.39
CA ASN A 306 5.82 18.78 4.25
C ASN A 306 6.20 18.36 2.84
N LEU A 307 7.36 18.83 2.41
CA LEU A 307 7.99 18.52 1.13
C LEU A 307 9.14 17.50 1.30
N TYR A 308 8.98 16.48 2.13
CA TYR A 308 10.07 15.53 2.44
C TYR A 308 10.62 14.82 1.21
N GLY A 309 9.75 14.32 0.33
CA GLY A 309 10.16 13.69 -0.92
C GLY A 309 10.99 14.62 -1.80
N LEU A 310 10.57 15.88 -1.93
CA LEU A 310 11.31 16.88 -2.69
C LEU A 310 12.68 17.18 -2.06
N ASN A 311 12.73 17.36 -0.74
CA ASN A 311 13.98 17.61 -0.01
C ASN A 311 14.98 16.47 -0.16
N PHE A 312 14.50 15.22 -0.15
CA PHE A 312 15.33 14.04 -0.39
C PHE A 312 16.01 14.10 -1.77
N TYR A 313 15.26 14.38 -2.84
CA TYR A 313 15.82 14.46 -4.19
C TYR A 313 16.70 15.70 -4.41
N MET A 314 16.49 16.76 -3.64
CA MET A 314 17.32 17.97 -3.66
C MET A 314 18.58 17.87 -2.77
N GLY A 315 18.83 16.73 -2.11
CA GLY A 315 20.03 16.52 -1.29
C GLY A 315 19.98 17.16 0.08
N ASN A 316 18.79 17.29 0.66
CA ASN A 316 18.54 17.81 2.00
C ASN A 316 19.06 19.25 2.19
N ILE A 317 18.62 20.16 1.31
CA ILE A 317 19.07 21.56 1.27
C ILE A 317 18.06 22.55 1.87
N PHE A 318 16.92 22.09 2.40
CA PHE A 318 15.86 22.96 2.90
C PHE A 318 16.18 23.54 4.27
N HIS A 319 15.91 24.84 4.41
CA HIS A 319 15.98 25.61 5.64
C HIS A 319 14.58 26.02 6.11
N ASP A 320 14.44 26.24 7.40
CA ASP A 320 13.21 26.68 8.02
C ASP A 320 13.09 28.21 7.88
N PHE A 321 12.11 28.67 7.09
CA PHE A 321 11.89 30.09 6.82
C PHE A 321 11.57 30.89 8.09
N ASP A 322 10.77 30.33 8.99
CA ASP A 322 10.35 31.01 10.21
C ASP A 322 11.49 31.17 11.23
N LYS A 323 12.39 30.19 11.29
CA LYS A 323 13.51 30.22 12.23
C LYS A 323 14.63 31.15 11.78
N GLU A 324 14.92 31.15 10.47
CA GLU A 324 16.08 31.87 9.94
C GLU A 324 15.73 33.30 9.47
N THR A 325 14.45 33.59 9.19
CA THR A 325 13.97 34.89 8.73
C THR A 325 14.91 35.54 7.69
N PRO A 326 15.17 34.87 6.55
CA PRO A 326 16.18 35.28 5.57
C PRO A 326 15.79 36.54 4.82
N ALA A 327 16.76 37.36 4.37
CA ALA A 327 16.47 38.56 3.60
C ALA A 327 16.08 38.27 2.15
N LYS A 328 16.63 37.21 1.54
CA LYS A 328 16.32 36.80 0.17
C LYS A 328 16.62 35.32 -0.04
N GLY A 329 16.01 34.72 -1.03
CA GLY A 329 16.24 33.33 -1.40
C GLY A 329 15.14 32.74 -2.26
N TYR A 330 15.07 31.41 -2.25
CA TYR A 330 14.07 30.63 -2.96
C TYR A 330 13.14 29.95 -1.99
N PHE A 331 11.85 29.96 -2.29
CA PHE A 331 10.79 29.46 -1.42
C PHE A 331 10.01 28.36 -2.14
N LEU A 332 9.84 27.22 -1.49
CA LEU A 332 9.09 26.07 -2.01
C LEU A 332 7.85 25.81 -1.17
N ILE A 333 6.69 25.71 -1.84
CA ILE A 333 5.42 25.46 -1.19
C ILE A 333 4.41 24.82 -2.16
N GLY A 334 3.33 24.26 -1.59
CA GLY A 334 2.18 23.83 -2.38
C GLY A 334 1.40 24.99 -2.99
N GLU A 335 0.91 24.84 -4.22
CA GLU A 335 0.21 25.90 -4.97
C GLU A 335 -1.00 26.47 -4.18
N ASN A 336 -1.81 25.60 -3.56
CA ASN A 336 -2.99 25.98 -2.80
C ASN A 336 -2.66 26.68 -1.45
N GLU A 337 -1.41 26.63 -1.03
CA GLU A 337 -0.94 27.23 0.21
C GLU A 337 -0.32 28.61 0.00
N MET A 338 -0.11 29.00 -1.27
CA MET A 338 0.52 30.27 -1.62
C MET A 338 -0.28 31.49 -1.13
N GLU A 339 -1.62 31.42 -1.15
CA GLU A 339 -2.46 32.51 -0.62
C GLU A 339 -2.24 32.72 0.89
N LYS A 340 -2.06 31.62 1.65
CA LYS A 340 -1.73 31.70 3.08
C LYS A 340 -0.35 32.30 3.31
N VAL A 341 0.62 31.97 2.47
CA VAL A 341 1.97 32.58 2.52
C VAL A 341 1.87 34.08 2.31
N LEU A 342 1.16 34.50 1.28
CA LEU A 342 0.98 35.93 0.97
C LEU A 342 0.24 36.67 2.08
N SER A 343 -0.78 36.06 2.71
CA SER A 343 -1.48 36.69 3.84
C SER A 343 -0.64 36.76 5.12
N THR A 344 0.30 35.82 5.32
CA THR A 344 1.13 35.77 6.54
C THR A 344 2.41 36.59 6.42
N TYR A 345 3.06 36.55 5.26
CA TYR A 345 4.40 37.11 5.06
C TYR A 345 4.43 38.25 4.04
N GLY A 346 3.34 38.47 3.30
CA GLY A 346 3.29 39.45 2.20
C GLY A 346 3.53 40.90 2.62
N ASP A 347 3.32 41.26 3.90
CA ASP A 347 3.65 42.59 4.41
C ASP A 347 5.15 42.84 4.50
N LYS A 348 5.93 41.80 4.79
CA LYS A 348 7.38 41.87 5.00
C LYS A 348 8.19 41.47 3.77
N TYR A 349 7.64 40.57 2.95
CA TYR A 349 8.36 39.96 1.83
C TYR A 349 7.61 40.11 0.52
N THR A 350 8.35 40.26 -0.57
CA THR A 350 7.83 40.14 -1.93
C THR A 350 8.13 38.74 -2.46
N PHE A 351 7.12 38.04 -2.98
CA PHE A 351 7.26 36.71 -3.56
C PHE A 351 7.01 36.79 -5.06
N ARG A 352 7.92 36.22 -5.87
CA ARG A 352 7.78 36.11 -7.31
C ARG A 352 7.83 34.65 -7.71
N THR A 353 6.72 34.11 -8.20
CA THR A 353 6.67 32.74 -8.73
C THR A 353 7.57 32.60 -9.93
N LEU A 354 8.49 31.62 -9.90
CA LEU A 354 9.43 31.31 -10.97
C LEU A 354 8.92 30.18 -11.85
N THR A 355 8.55 29.08 -11.22
CA THR A 355 8.04 27.88 -11.90
C THR A 355 7.16 27.04 -10.97
N LYS A 356 6.40 26.14 -11.58
CA LYS A 356 5.60 25.15 -10.86
C LYS A 356 5.77 23.76 -11.46
N SER A 357 5.45 22.75 -10.66
CA SER A 357 5.46 21.36 -11.13
C SER A 357 4.38 21.14 -12.19
N ASP A 358 4.66 20.26 -13.17
CA ASP A 358 3.72 19.97 -14.26
C ASP A 358 2.52 19.19 -13.75
N GLN A 359 2.71 18.35 -12.73
CA GLN A 359 1.73 17.44 -12.19
C GLN A 359 1.41 17.71 -10.71
N THR A 360 0.25 17.21 -10.29
CA THR A 360 -0.19 17.18 -8.90
C THR A 360 0.45 16.00 -8.20
N PHE A 361 1.10 16.22 -7.06
CA PHE A 361 1.67 15.13 -6.25
C PHE A 361 0.62 14.54 -5.32
N SER A 362 0.54 13.21 -5.26
CA SER A 362 -0.51 12.51 -4.49
C SER A 362 -0.43 12.78 -2.99
N GLU A 363 0.78 12.87 -2.43
CA GLU A 363 0.99 13.18 -1.01
C GLU A 363 0.50 14.59 -0.64
N LEU A 364 0.71 15.55 -1.53
CA LEU A 364 0.35 16.95 -1.30
C LEU A 364 -1.07 17.28 -1.81
N LYS A 365 -1.61 16.49 -2.74
CA LYS A 365 -2.84 16.74 -3.50
C LYS A 365 -2.85 18.11 -4.19
N GLN A 366 -1.66 18.61 -4.55
CA GLN A 366 -1.48 19.91 -5.19
C GLN A 366 -0.14 19.95 -5.95
N LYS A 367 0.04 20.96 -6.79
CA LYS A 367 1.33 21.26 -7.45
C LYS A 367 2.27 21.93 -6.46
N ILE A 368 3.58 21.84 -6.74
CA ILE A 368 4.62 22.55 -5.99
C ILE A 368 5.04 23.78 -6.79
N VAL A 369 5.17 24.89 -6.10
CA VAL A 369 5.58 26.20 -6.64
C VAL A 369 6.96 26.54 -6.08
N LEU A 370 7.87 26.93 -6.96
CA LEU A 370 9.12 27.58 -6.62
C LEU A 370 8.97 29.09 -6.84
N SER A 371 9.19 29.85 -5.79
CA SER A 371 9.17 31.32 -5.82
C SER A 371 10.51 31.89 -5.37
N GLU A 372 10.92 33.02 -5.94
CA GLU A 372 11.96 33.86 -5.38
C GLU A 372 11.32 34.84 -4.39
N PHE A 373 12.00 35.13 -3.29
CA PHE A 373 11.54 36.10 -2.32
C PHE A 373 12.64 37.07 -1.91
N GLU A 374 12.21 38.29 -1.53
CA GLU A 374 13.08 39.33 -1.02
C GLU A 374 12.34 40.14 0.05
N LEU A 375 13.07 40.55 1.11
CA LEU A 375 12.59 41.43 2.16
C LEU A 375 12.30 42.82 1.56
N LYS A 376 11.15 43.41 1.89
CA LYS A 376 10.74 44.74 1.41
C LYS A 376 11.57 45.86 2.02
#